data_a342a227097f1a7fc800a6a8e06ae13c
#
_entry.id   a342a227097f1a7fc800a6a8e06ae13c
#
_cell.length_a   1.000
_cell.length_b   1.000
_cell.length_c   1.000
_cell.angle_alpha   90.00
_cell.angle_beta   90.00
_cell.angle_gamma   90.00
#
_symmetry.space_group_name_H-M   'P 1'
#
loop_
_entity.id
_entity.type
_entity.pdbx_description
1 polymer ?
#
loop_
_entity_poly.entity_id
_entity_poly.type
_entity_poly.pdbx_seq_one_letter_code
_entity_poly.pdbx_strand_id
1 'polypeptide(L)'
;MAAFPQKITYIIFLTILSLGCINLIDNPPIRKKQPQQPFNLSKLESIKTAIAKGQREKRLPGGVLWIEHKDYKFYKAYGKASTTPIHSLTQIDTIYDAASLTKVVATTPAIMLLHQRKQLDIHDPVKKYIQEFDGEGRDEVTIKHLLTHTSGLRPDISVTGWEGHTECIAKCVSEKLRAKPGEKFIYSDINFQLLDEILRRTTNQRLDVFCEKEIFGPLKMHDTGYNPPTEKIGRVAPTTVTEGKVLQGIVHDPRARKTKGVAGHAGLFTTAPDLARYARMLLQKGELDGIRLFSSATINLMTSVQTPPSLTARRGLGWDIDTGYSSPRGSMFPLGSYGHSGFTGTSMWIDPFSQSLVIFLCNRVHPTEKGPSIIPLRRTIGTLAAESIRGFDFENVPGALPPMRD
;
A
#
# COMPACT_ATOMS: atom_id res chain seq x y z
N MET A 1 12.02 74.48 -25.69
CA MET A 1 11.18 75.37 -26.46
C MET A 1 9.85 74.62 -26.67
N ALA A 2 8.91 75.04 -25.89
CA ALA A 2 7.66 75.71 -26.22
C ALA A 2 6.74 74.83 -27.08
N ALA A 3 5.75 74.25 -26.54
CA ALA A 3 4.53 74.73 -25.89
C ALA A 3 3.32 74.78 -26.81
N PHE A 4 2.31 74.09 -26.45
CA PHE A 4 0.92 74.46 -26.18
C PHE A 4 -0.15 74.06 -27.23
N PRO A 5 -1.41 74.08 -26.89
CA PRO A 5 -2.30 72.89 -26.87
C PRO A 5 -3.50 73.08 -27.83
N GLN A 6 -4.24 72.01 -28.07
CA GLN A 6 -5.54 72.18 -28.78
C GLN A 6 -6.73 71.70 -27.89
N LYS A 7 -7.73 72.57 -27.98
CA LYS A 7 -8.99 72.56 -27.21
C LYS A 7 -9.96 71.49 -27.74
N ILE A 8 -10.64 70.85 -26.81
CA ILE A 8 -11.75 69.92 -27.04
C ILE A 8 -13.05 70.74 -27.07
N THR A 9 -13.84 70.54 -28.14
CA THR A 9 -15.19 71.08 -28.29
C THR A 9 -16.20 69.96 -28.02
N TYR A 10 -17.08 70.19 -27.02
CA TYR A 10 -18.19 69.32 -26.73
C TYR A 10 -19.36 69.56 -27.65
N ILE A 11 -19.90 68.52 -28.27
CA ILE A 11 -21.21 68.52 -28.95
C ILE A 11 -22.15 67.64 -28.16
N ILE A 12 -23.18 68.25 -27.59
CA ILE A 12 -24.28 67.63 -26.89
C ILE A 12 -25.35 67.25 -27.91
N PHE A 13 -25.66 65.92 -28.02
CA PHE A 13 -26.86 65.47 -28.71
C PHE A 13 -27.85 64.95 -27.67
N LEU A 14 -28.98 65.67 -27.58
CA LEU A 14 -30.17 65.19 -26.88
C LEU A 14 -30.90 64.22 -27.81
N THR A 15 -31.15 63.04 -27.37
CA THR A 15 -32.13 62.11 -27.99
C THR A 15 -33.13 61.64 -26.91
N ILE A 16 -34.38 61.77 -27.28
CA ILE A 16 -35.56 61.58 -26.49
C ILE A 16 -35.78 60.11 -26.12
N LEU A 17 -36.06 59.84 -24.85
CA LEU A 17 -36.45 58.54 -24.35
C LEU A 17 -37.88 58.15 -24.79
N SER A 18 -38.03 56.96 -25.38
CA SER A 18 -39.28 56.21 -25.36
C SER A 18 -39.20 55.13 -24.29
N LEU A 19 -40.02 55.24 -23.25
CA LEU A 19 -40.19 54.22 -22.22
C LEU A 19 -40.86 52.98 -22.82
N GLY A 20 -40.10 51.93 -22.99
CA GLY A 20 -40.64 50.57 -23.14
C GLY A 20 -40.49 49.85 -21.82
N CYS A 21 -41.63 49.53 -21.16
CA CYS A 21 -41.65 48.65 -19.98
C CYS A 21 -41.14 47.25 -20.38
N ILE A 22 -39.90 46.95 -20.07
CA ILE A 22 -39.40 45.58 -20.11
C ILE A 22 -39.69 44.96 -18.72
N ASN A 23 -40.60 44.02 -18.67
CA ASN A 23 -40.80 43.14 -17.51
C ASN A 23 -39.53 42.30 -17.39
N LEU A 24 -38.68 42.69 -16.45
CA LEU A 24 -37.60 41.84 -15.97
C LEU A 24 -38.22 40.69 -15.17
N ILE A 25 -38.32 39.52 -15.82
CA ILE A 25 -38.57 38.27 -15.08
C ILE A 25 -37.31 38.04 -14.25
N ASP A 26 -37.37 38.32 -12.95
CA ASP A 26 -36.34 37.96 -11.98
C ASP A 26 -36.24 36.42 -11.94
N ASN A 27 -35.36 35.89 -12.75
CA ASN A 27 -34.92 34.51 -12.55
C ASN A 27 -34.14 34.46 -11.22
N PRO A 28 -34.59 33.65 -10.25
CA PRO A 28 -33.85 33.53 -8.99
C PRO A 28 -32.42 33.07 -9.31
N PRO A 29 -31.41 33.61 -8.60
CA PRO A 29 -30.03 33.28 -8.85
C PRO A 29 -29.87 31.74 -8.73
N ILE A 30 -29.37 31.10 -9.81
CA ILE A 30 -29.01 29.68 -9.79
C ILE A 30 -28.03 29.51 -8.64
N ARG A 31 -28.51 29.00 -7.50
CA ARG A 31 -27.66 28.60 -6.38
C ARG A 31 -26.72 27.56 -6.94
N LYS A 32 -25.45 27.94 -7.23
CA LYS A 32 -24.37 26.99 -7.48
C LYS A 32 -24.38 26.06 -6.25
N LYS A 33 -24.78 24.79 -6.45
CA LYS A 33 -24.66 23.78 -5.41
C LYS A 33 -23.23 23.86 -4.91
N GLN A 34 -23.03 24.18 -3.63
CA GLN A 34 -21.69 24.08 -3.03
C GLN A 34 -21.19 22.66 -3.31
N PRO A 35 -19.93 22.50 -3.74
CA PRO A 35 -19.40 21.18 -3.97
C PRO A 35 -19.62 20.34 -2.73
N GLN A 36 -20.38 19.27 -2.89
CA GLN A 36 -20.75 18.40 -1.77
C GLN A 36 -19.48 17.81 -1.20
N GLN A 37 -19.22 18.00 0.07
CA GLN A 37 -18.01 17.50 0.71
C GLN A 37 -17.91 15.99 0.50
N PRO A 38 -16.81 15.46 -0.09
CA PRO A 38 -16.73 14.07 -0.57
C PRO A 38 -16.75 13.05 0.56
N PHE A 39 -16.46 13.49 1.79
CA PHE A 39 -16.44 12.65 2.98
C PHE A 39 -17.50 13.03 3.99
N ASN A 40 -18.08 12.02 4.63
CA ASN A 40 -18.92 12.15 5.79
C ASN A 40 -18.05 12.39 7.02
N LEU A 41 -18.07 13.64 7.54
CA LEU A 41 -17.21 14.05 8.67
C LEU A 41 -17.52 13.26 9.95
N SER A 42 -18.77 12.85 10.19
CA SER A 42 -19.11 12.07 11.39
C SER A 42 -18.45 10.69 11.37
N LYS A 43 -18.33 10.07 10.19
CA LYS A 43 -17.64 8.78 10.02
C LYS A 43 -16.13 8.93 10.21
N LEU A 44 -15.54 10.04 9.73
CA LEU A 44 -14.13 10.36 9.99
C LEU A 44 -13.87 10.58 11.49
N GLU A 45 -14.77 11.23 12.21
CA GLU A 45 -14.66 11.41 13.67
C GLU A 45 -14.82 10.05 14.40
N SER A 46 -15.67 9.15 13.88
CA SER A 46 -15.78 7.79 14.39
C SER A 46 -14.47 7.00 14.23
N ILE A 47 -13.73 7.20 13.13
CA ILE A 47 -12.38 6.59 12.97
C ILE A 47 -11.43 7.13 14.05
N LYS A 48 -11.41 8.44 14.29
CA LYS A 48 -10.60 9.04 15.35
C LYS A 48 -10.93 8.42 16.73
N THR A 49 -12.22 8.25 17.02
CA THR A 49 -12.70 7.61 18.25
C THR A 49 -12.23 6.17 18.38
N ALA A 50 -12.27 5.40 17.27
CA ALA A 50 -11.80 4.02 17.22
C ALA A 50 -10.28 3.94 17.47
N ILE A 51 -9.50 4.83 16.85
CA ILE A 51 -8.04 4.90 17.07
C ILE A 51 -7.73 5.25 18.53
N ALA A 52 -8.41 6.27 19.08
CA ALA A 52 -8.24 6.66 20.47
C ALA A 52 -8.61 5.53 21.46
N LYS A 53 -9.63 4.73 21.15
CA LYS A 53 -9.95 3.50 21.89
C LYS A 53 -8.80 2.49 21.79
N GLY A 54 -8.27 2.24 20.58
CA GLY A 54 -7.13 1.34 20.38
C GLY A 54 -5.89 1.75 21.18
N GLN A 55 -5.63 3.06 21.28
CA GLN A 55 -4.54 3.60 22.10
C GLN A 55 -4.76 3.32 23.61
N ARG A 56 -5.97 3.56 24.13
CA ARG A 56 -6.31 3.24 25.53
C ARG A 56 -6.18 1.74 25.83
N GLU A 57 -6.53 0.91 24.85
CA GLU A 57 -6.38 -0.56 24.92
C GLU A 57 -4.94 -1.03 24.66
N LYS A 58 -3.99 -0.13 24.51
CA LYS A 58 -2.57 -0.43 24.24
C LYS A 58 -2.34 -1.29 22.98
N ARG A 59 -3.20 -1.15 21.95
CA ARG A 59 -3.04 -1.82 20.65
C ARG A 59 -1.98 -1.15 19.79
N LEU A 60 -1.77 0.15 19.99
CA LEU A 60 -0.82 0.98 19.25
C LEU A 60 -0.52 2.26 20.03
N PRO A 61 0.68 2.85 19.91
CA PRO A 61 1.00 4.14 20.51
C PRO A 61 0.41 5.30 19.70
N GLY A 62 0.34 5.17 18.40
CA GLY A 62 -0.17 6.15 17.45
C GLY A 62 -0.09 5.64 16.02
N GLY A 63 -0.38 6.50 15.06
CA GLY A 63 -0.34 6.12 13.65
C GLY A 63 -0.79 7.23 12.71
N VAL A 64 -0.60 7.02 11.42
CA VAL A 64 -1.04 7.90 10.34
C VAL A 64 -2.17 7.22 9.57
N LEU A 65 -3.29 7.90 9.45
CA LEU A 65 -4.40 7.53 8.59
C LEU A 65 -4.35 8.39 7.32
N TRP A 66 -4.55 7.75 6.17
CA TRP A 66 -4.66 8.40 4.87
C TRP A 66 -5.79 7.74 4.09
N ILE A 67 -6.75 8.53 3.63
CA ILE A 67 -7.89 8.10 2.83
C ILE A 67 -7.93 8.97 1.58
N GLU A 68 -8.06 8.35 0.41
CA GLU A 68 -8.37 9.08 -0.83
C GLU A 68 -9.61 8.49 -1.48
N HIS A 69 -10.38 9.35 -2.11
CA HIS A 69 -11.49 9.00 -2.99
C HIS A 69 -11.43 9.95 -4.19
N LYS A 70 -11.10 9.43 -5.37
CA LYS A 70 -10.85 10.24 -6.57
C LYS A 70 -9.80 11.31 -6.29
N ASP A 71 -10.12 12.60 -6.50
CA ASP A 71 -9.20 13.73 -6.29
C ASP A 71 -9.17 14.25 -4.84
N TYR A 72 -10.01 13.70 -3.97
CA TYR A 72 -10.14 14.15 -2.59
C TYR A 72 -9.33 13.29 -1.64
N LYS A 73 -8.72 13.94 -0.64
CA LYS A 73 -7.91 13.26 0.37
C LYS A 73 -8.24 13.73 1.78
N PHE A 74 -8.24 12.80 2.70
CA PHE A 74 -8.25 13.04 4.13
C PHE A 74 -7.07 12.32 4.75
N TYR A 75 -6.29 13.02 5.58
CA TYR A 75 -5.18 12.40 6.29
C TYR A 75 -5.00 13.04 7.66
N LYS A 76 -4.55 12.24 8.63
CA LYS A 76 -4.32 12.70 10.00
C LYS A 76 -3.33 11.81 10.73
N ALA A 77 -2.46 12.45 11.52
CA ALA A 77 -1.59 11.80 12.49
C ALA A 77 -2.27 11.72 13.86
N TYR A 78 -2.07 10.62 14.56
CA TYR A 78 -2.66 10.33 15.87
C TYR A 78 -1.61 9.85 16.84
N GLY A 79 -1.63 10.34 18.08
CA GLY A 79 -0.85 9.81 19.17
C GLY A 79 0.65 9.96 19.03
N LYS A 80 1.38 8.94 19.45
CA LYS A 80 2.84 8.95 19.55
C LYS A 80 3.48 8.02 18.53
N ALA A 81 4.57 8.45 17.90
CA ALA A 81 5.45 7.62 17.13
C ALA A 81 6.36 6.79 18.05
N SER A 82 6.81 7.37 19.16
CA SER A 82 7.64 6.71 20.17
C SER A 82 7.15 6.98 21.59
N THR A 83 7.19 5.93 22.42
CA THR A 83 6.91 5.99 23.85
C THR A 83 8.12 5.69 24.72
N THR A 84 9.22 5.21 24.13
CA THR A 84 10.49 4.90 24.81
C THR A 84 11.62 4.82 23.77
N PRO A 85 12.86 5.21 24.09
CA PRO A 85 13.28 5.87 25.34
C PRO A 85 12.84 7.35 25.37
N ILE A 86 12.62 7.94 24.19
CA ILE A 86 12.21 9.34 24.02
C ILE A 86 10.79 9.38 23.46
N HIS A 87 9.93 10.15 24.09
CA HIS A 87 8.58 10.36 23.57
C HIS A 87 8.61 11.29 22.36
N SER A 88 7.98 10.85 21.26
CA SER A 88 7.76 11.69 20.08
C SER A 88 6.32 11.56 19.59
N LEU A 89 5.79 12.65 19.03
CA LEU A 89 4.47 12.64 18.40
C LEU A 89 4.53 12.05 17.00
N THR A 90 3.47 11.37 16.60
CA THR A 90 3.29 10.97 15.20
C THR A 90 3.11 12.20 14.31
N GLN A 91 3.83 12.26 13.21
CA GLN A 91 3.69 13.26 12.15
C GLN A 91 3.20 12.59 10.86
N ILE A 92 2.68 13.36 9.91
CA ILE A 92 2.19 12.83 8.62
C ILE A 92 3.30 12.14 7.84
N ASP A 93 4.52 12.64 7.96
CA ASP A 93 5.74 12.16 7.32
C ASP A 93 6.55 11.18 8.19
N THR A 94 5.96 10.67 9.28
CA THR A 94 6.58 9.61 10.08
C THR A 94 6.81 8.38 9.21
N ILE A 95 8.04 7.87 9.23
CA ILE A 95 8.48 6.69 8.48
C ILE A 95 8.22 5.45 9.33
N TYR A 96 7.60 4.43 8.74
CA TYR A 96 7.27 3.18 9.42
C TYR A 96 7.97 1.99 8.77
N ASP A 97 8.42 1.03 9.57
CA ASP A 97 8.74 -0.31 9.07
C ASP A 97 7.46 -0.92 8.50
N ALA A 98 7.47 -1.11 7.19
CA ALA A 98 6.33 -1.57 6.41
C ALA A 98 6.00 -3.06 6.62
N ALA A 99 6.94 -3.82 7.19
CA ALA A 99 6.84 -5.27 7.34
C ALA A 99 6.40 -5.93 6.02
N SER A 100 5.36 -6.76 6.04
CA SER A 100 4.90 -7.49 4.86
C SER A 100 4.31 -6.62 3.73
N LEU A 101 4.10 -5.32 3.91
CA LEU A 101 3.83 -4.43 2.76
C LEU A 101 5.02 -4.42 1.79
N THR A 102 6.23 -4.78 2.24
CA THR A 102 7.41 -5.02 1.38
C THR A 102 7.06 -5.91 0.18
N LYS A 103 6.28 -6.96 0.42
CA LYS A 103 5.89 -7.92 -0.61
C LYS A 103 5.17 -7.28 -1.79
N VAL A 104 4.26 -6.33 -1.50
CA VAL A 104 3.39 -5.73 -2.52
C VAL A 104 3.86 -4.36 -3.00
N VAL A 105 4.79 -3.72 -2.29
CA VAL A 105 5.31 -2.39 -2.65
C VAL A 105 6.71 -2.50 -3.30
N ALA A 106 7.47 -3.55 -2.99
CA ALA A 106 8.81 -3.76 -3.52
C ALA A 106 8.90 -5.02 -4.38
N THR A 107 8.74 -6.22 -3.79
CA THR A 107 9.08 -7.47 -4.46
C THR A 107 8.13 -7.82 -5.60
N THR A 108 6.82 -7.77 -5.36
CA THR A 108 5.83 -8.05 -6.42
C THR A 108 5.99 -7.11 -7.62
N PRO A 109 6.00 -5.76 -7.45
CA PRO A 109 6.15 -4.88 -8.59
C PRO A 109 7.51 -5.07 -9.29
N ALA A 110 8.59 -5.40 -8.58
CA ALA A 110 9.87 -5.69 -9.20
C ALA A 110 9.82 -6.94 -10.10
N ILE A 111 9.26 -8.04 -9.63
CA ILE A 111 9.03 -9.26 -10.44
C ILE A 111 8.11 -8.97 -11.63
N MET A 112 7.05 -8.18 -11.43
CA MET A 112 6.12 -7.87 -12.51
C MET A 112 6.68 -6.90 -13.54
N LEU A 113 7.64 -6.04 -13.20
CA LEU A 113 8.43 -5.27 -14.17
C LEU A 113 9.27 -6.20 -15.05
N LEU A 114 9.94 -7.19 -14.46
CA LEU A 114 10.72 -8.18 -15.21
C LEU A 114 9.82 -9.01 -16.13
N HIS A 115 8.65 -9.42 -15.66
CA HIS A 115 7.65 -10.13 -16.47
C HIS A 115 7.17 -9.26 -17.64
N GLN A 116 6.78 -8.02 -17.38
CA GLN A 116 6.37 -7.06 -18.41
C GLN A 116 7.46 -6.82 -19.48
N ARG A 117 8.72 -6.81 -19.05
CA ARG A 117 9.91 -6.66 -19.93
C ARG A 117 10.32 -7.97 -20.62
N LYS A 118 9.58 -9.06 -20.40
CA LYS A 118 9.89 -10.41 -20.93
C LYS A 118 11.27 -10.95 -20.49
N GLN A 119 11.77 -10.50 -19.34
CA GLN A 119 13.02 -10.98 -18.73
C GLN A 119 12.78 -12.24 -17.89
N LEU A 120 11.52 -12.48 -17.49
CA LEU A 120 11.04 -13.75 -16.91
C LEU A 120 9.55 -13.95 -17.27
N ASP A 121 9.05 -15.16 -17.07
CA ASP A 121 7.61 -15.45 -17.08
C ASP A 121 7.15 -15.94 -15.71
N ILE A 122 6.00 -15.44 -15.23
CA ILE A 122 5.44 -15.87 -13.94
C ILE A 122 5.05 -17.36 -13.93
N HIS A 123 4.90 -17.98 -15.09
CA HIS A 123 4.64 -19.42 -15.26
C HIS A 123 5.92 -20.26 -15.32
N ASP A 124 7.09 -19.62 -15.40
CA ASP A 124 8.35 -20.33 -15.34
C ASP A 124 8.53 -21.06 -13.99
N PRO A 125 9.07 -22.28 -13.99
CA PRO A 125 9.45 -22.95 -12.76
C PRO A 125 10.59 -22.18 -12.06
N VAL A 126 10.54 -22.12 -10.73
CA VAL A 126 11.57 -21.48 -9.90
C VAL A 126 12.96 -22.03 -10.19
N LYS A 127 13.06 -23.35 -10.42
CA LYS A 127 14.27 -24.06 -10.81
C LYS A 127 14.99 -23.46 -12.01
N LYS A 128 14.28 -22.85 -12.97
CA LYS A 128 14.89 -22.17 -14.12
C LYS A 128 15.87 -21.08 -13.69
N TYR A 129 15.60 -20.41 -12.56
CA TYR A 129 16.41 -19.30 -12.04
C TYR A 129 17.26 -19.73 -10.85
N ILE A 130 16.76 -20.64 -10.03
CA ILE A 130 17.43 -21.17 -8.83
C ILE A 130 17.54 -22.67 -9.03
N GLN A 131 18.62 -23.10 -9.71
CA GLN A 131 18.82 -24.49 -10.12
C GLN A 131 18.82 -25.46 -8.94
N GLU A 132 19.26 -24.99 -7.77
CA GLU A 132 19.29 -25.77 -6.52
C GLU A 132 17.90 -26.04 -5.94
N PHE A 133 16.86 -25.33 -6.41
CA PHE A 133 15.48 -25.53 -5.99
C PHE A 133 14.82 -26.64 -6.81
N ASP A 134 15.24 -27.88 -6.55
CA ASP A 134 14.88 -29.05 -7.33
C ASP A 134 14.51 -30.27 -6.46
N GLY A 135 13.82 -31.22 -7.08
CA GLY A 135 13.43 -32.49 -6.46
C GLY A 135 12.29 -32.39 -5.45
N GLU A 136 11.75 -33.51 -5.05
CA GLU A 136 10.63 -33.62 -4.09
C GLU A 136 9.41 -32.73 -4.47
N GLY A 137 9.11 -32.54 -5.78
CA GLY A 137 8.03 -31.72 -6.31
C GLY A 137 8.32 -30.21 -6.40
N ARG A 138 9.51 -29.77 -5.99
CA ARG A 138 9.91 -28.34 -6.06
C ARG A 138 10.11 -27.85 -7.49
N ASP A 139 10.47 -28.72 -8.41
CA ASP A 139 10.61 -28.49 -9.84
C ASP A 139 9.28 -28.06 -10.52
N GLU A 140 8.14 -28.38 -9.90
CA GLU A 140 6.81 -27.95 -10.34
C GLU A 140 6.40 -26.54 -9.81
N VAL A 141 7.14 -25.98 -8.85
CA VAL A 141 6.81 -24.68 -8.27
C VAL A 141 7.17 -23.57 -9.25
N THR A 142 6.18 -22.75 -9.61
CA THR A 142 6.35 -21.60 -10.51
C THR A 142 6.47 -20.28 -9.73
N ILE A 143 6.95 -19.22 -10.38
CA ILE A 143 6.95 -17.85 -9.83
C ILE A 143 5.52 -17.43 -9.41
N LYS A 144 4.50 -17.81 -10.19
CA LYS A 144 3.09 -17.57 -9.84
C LYS A 144 2.71 -18.24 -8.52
N HIS A 145 3.14 -19.48 -8.27
CA HIS A 145 2.90 -20.16 -7.00
C HIS A 145 3.54 -19.43 -5.81
N LEU A 146 4.74 -18.85 -6.00
CA LEU A 146 5.38 -18.02 -4.97
C LEU A 146 4.55 -16.75 -4.70
N LEU A 147 4.17 -16.01 -5.75
CA LEU A 147 3.41 -14.76 -5.64
C LEU A 147 2.02 -14.94 -5.02
N THR A 148 1.39 -16.09 -5.21
CA THR A 148 0.05 -16.39 -4.70
C THR A 148 0.05 -17.13 -3.36
N HIS A 149 1.22 -17.45 -2.80
CA HIS A 149 1.37 -18.26 -1.60
C HIS A 149 0.75 -19.68 -1.74
N THR A 150 0.86 -20.25 -2.93
CA THR A 150 0.39 -21.62 -3.24
C THR A 150 1.52 -22.57 -3.61
N SER A 151 2.75 -22.25 -3.26
CA SER A 151 3.94 -23.06 -3.54
C SER A 151 3.99 -24.38 -2.75
N GLY A 152 3.26 -24.46 -1.63
CA GLY A 152 3.36 -25.55 -0.67
C GLY A 152 4.49 -25.40 0.35
N LEU A 153 5.32 -24.35 0.26
CA LEU A 153 6.36 -24.07 1.25
C LEU A 153 5.77 -23.64 2.60
N ARG A 154 6.44 -24.00 3.69
CA ARG A 154 6.03 -23.58 5.05
C ARG A 154 6.15 -22.05 5.23
N PRO A 155 5.54 -21.49 6.30
CA PRO A 155 5.52 -20.04 6.48
C PRO A 155 6.89 -19.38 6.50
N ASP A 156 7.90 -19.99 7.12
CA ASP A 156 9.19 -19.36 7.29
C ASP A 156 10.32 -20.33 7.65
N ILE A 157 11.60 -19.94 7.45
CA ILE A 157 12.78 -20.67 7.92
C ILE A 157 13.07 -20.37 9.40
N SER A 158 13.84 -21.24 10.06
CA SER A 158 14.37 -20.94 11.39
C SER A 158 15.23 -19.67 11.36
N VAL A 159 15.24 -18.89 12.43
CA VAL A 159 16.15 -17.72 12.60
C VAL A 159 17.57 -18.11 13.01
N THR A 160 17.82 -19.38 13.34
CA THR A 160 19.11 -19.86 13.86
C THR A 160 19.87 -20.64 12.82
N GLY A 161 21.21 -20.67 12.96
CA GLY A 161 22.08 -21.52 12.16
C GLY A 161 22.36 -21.02 10.73
N TRP A 162 22.27 -19.69 10.52
CA TRP A 162 22.63 -19.05 9.24
C TRP A 162 22.83 -17.54 9.42
N GLU A 163 23.58 -16.91 8.52
CA GLU A 163 23.78 -15.46 8.44
C GLU A 163 23.99 -15.01 7.00
N GLY A 164 23.47 -13.84 6.67
CA GLY A 164 23.58 -13.27 5.32
C GLY A 164 22.62 -13.88 4.30
N HIS A 165 22.59 -13.26 3.13
CA HIS A 165 21.65 -13.60 2.05
C HIS A 165 21.87 -15.01 1.51
N THR A 166 23.12 -15.38 1.22
CA THR A 166 23.45 -16.67 0.60
C THR A 166 22.99 -17.86 1.45
N GLU A 167 23.26 -17.83 2.77
CA GLU A 167 22.85 -18.91 3.66
C GLU A 167 21.33 -18.91 3.88
N CYS A 168 20.70 -17.72 3.89
CA CYS A 168 19.23 -17.60 3.90
C CYS A 168 18.62 -18.34 2.72
N ILE A 169 19.11 -18.10 1.51
CA ILE A 169 18.61 -18.74 0.30
C ILE A 169 18.88 -20.25 0.32
N ALA A 170 20.06 -20.69 0.76
CA ALA A 170 20.36 -22.11 0.92
C ALA A 170 19.36 -22.81 1.86
N LYS A 171 18.95 -22.14 2.97
CA LYS A 171 17.88 -22.65 3.85
C LYS A 171 16.53 -22.69 3.16
N CYS A 172 16.16 -21.64 2.42
CA CYS A 172 14.89 -21.60 1.68
C CYS A 172 14.80 -22.72 0.63
N VAL A 173 15.87 -22.93 -0.11
CA VAL A 173 16.00 -23.95 -1.14
C VAL A 173 15.89 -25.37 -0.56
N SER A 174 16.41 -25.60 0.64
CA SER A 174 16.39 -26.91 1.31
C SER A 174 15.03 -27.28 1.93
N GLU A 175 14.06 -26.35 1.96
CA GLU A 175 12.77 -26.60 2.59
C GLU A 175 11.89 -27.58 1.79
N LYS A 176 11.27 -28.50 2.50
CA LYS A 176 10.33 -29.46 1.91
C LYS A 176 8.95 -28.84 1.73
N LEU A 177 8.28 -29.21 0.66
CA LEU A 177 6.89 -28.81 0.46
C LEU A 177 5.97 -29.50 1.49
N ARG A 178 4.98 -28.76 1.98
CA ARG A 178 3.90 -29.21 2.90
C ARG A 178 2.63 -29.61 2.16
N ALA A 179 2.54 -29.23 0.88
CA ALA A 179 1.45 -29.53 -0.04
C ALA A 179 2.00 -29.47 -1.48
N LYS A 180 1.30 -30.04 -2.44
CA LYS A 180 1.64 -29.85 -3.86
C LYS A 180 1.43 -28.40 -4.29
N PRO A 181 2.21 -27.92 -5.26
CA PRO A 181 2.01 -26.58 -5.83
C PRO A 181 0.56 -26.41 -6.32
N GLY A 182 -0.07 -25.28 -5.94
CA GLY A 182 -1.47 -24.99 -6.29
C GLY A 182 -2.53 -25.65 -5.39
N GLU A 183 -2.17 -26.60 -4.54
CA GLU A 183 -3.15 -27.38 -3.74
C GLU A 183 -3.66 -26.63 -2.52
N LYS A 184 -2.79 -25.86 -1.86
CA LYS A 184 -3.13 -25.13 -0.60
C LYS A 184 -2.60 -23.71 -0.60
N PHE A 185 -3.36 -22.84 0.02
CA PHE A 185 -2.88 -21.52 0.42
C PHE A 185 -2.11 -21.62 1.74
N ILE A 186 -0.81 -21.36 1.71
CA ILE A 186 0.06 -21.29 2.90
C ILE A 186 0.83 -19.98 2.80
N TYR A 187 0.46 -18.97 3.60
CA TYR A 187 1.20 -17.71 3.65
C TYR A 187 2.65 -17.99 4.04
N SER A 188 3.60 -17.68 3.15
CA SER A 188 4.99 -18.05 3.29
C SER A 188 5.92 -16.90 2.94
N ASP A 189 6.79 -16.53 3.88
CA ASP A 189 7.86 -15.55 3.68
C ASP A 189 8.99 -16.12 2.83
N ILE A 190 9.19 -17.45 2.86
CA ILE A 190 10.15 -18.16 2.01
C ILE A 190 9.87 -17.87 0.53
N ASN A 191 8.62 -17.82 0.11
CA ASN A 191 8.24 -17.48 -1.25
C ASN A 191 8.87 -16.17 -1.72
N PHE A 192 8.82 -15.16 -0.86
CA PHE A 192 9.30 -13.82 -1.20
C PHE A 192 10.81 -13.68 -1.07
N GLN A 193 11.45 -14.49 -0.25
CA GLN A 193 12.90 -14.63 -0.23
C GLN A 193 13.41 -15.25 -1.55
N LEU A 194 12.73 -16.29 -2.05
CA LEU A 194 13.04 -16.88 -3.35
C LEU A 194 12.77 -15.90 -4.52
N LEU A 195 11.72 -15.06 -4.44
CA LEU A 195 11.46 -14.03 -5.44
C LEU A 195 12.57 -12.95 -5.46
N ASP A 196 13.11 -12.55 -4.30
CA ASP A 196 14.27 -11.66 -4.22
C ASP A 196 15.50 -12.30 -4.92
N GLU A 197 15.74 -13.59 -4.67
CA GLU A 197 16.84 -14.31 -5.31
C GLU A 197 16.66 -14.44 -6.83
N ILE A 198 15.43 -14.70 -7.29
CA ILE A 198 15.13 -14.73 -8.73
C ILE A 198 15.45 -13.37 -9.37
N LEU A 199 15.04 -12.26 -8.73
CA LEU A 199 15.38 -10.93 -9.20
C LEU A 199 16.89 -10.73 -9.27
N ARG A 200 17.62 -11.09 -8.21
CA ARG A 200 19.09 -10.96 -8.17
C ARG A 200 19.77 -11.71 -9.30
N ARG A 201 19.39 -12.97 -9.53
CA ARG A 201 19.97 -13.79 -10.59
C ARG A 201 19.60 -13.29 -11.99
N THR A 202 18.41 -12.75 -12.16
CA THR A 202 17.94 -12.23 -13.45
C THR A 202 18.59 -10.89 -13.80
N THR A 203 18.83 -10.02 -12.80
CA THR A 203 19.26 -8.62 -13.04
C THR A 203 20.69 -8.33 -12.61
N ASN A 204 21.31 -9.22 -11.84
CA ASN A 204 22.54 -8.98 -11.09
C ASN A 204 22.50 -7.74 -10.18
N GLN A 205 21.29 -7.39 -9.66
CA GLN A 205 21.08 -6.28 -8.75
C GLN A 205 20.43 -6.77 -7.46
N ARG A 206 20.69 -6.06 -6.37
CA ARG A 206 19.95 -6.23 -5.11
C ARG A 206 18.55 -5.63 -5.24
N LEU A 207 17.60 -6.18 -4.49
CA LEU A 207 16.20 -5.73 -4.51
C LEU A 207 16.05 -4.24 -4.15
N ASP A 208 16.78 -3.75 -3.14
CA ASP A 208 16.75 -2.35 -2.74
C ASP A 208 17.20 -1.40 -3.86
N VAL A 209 18.30 -1.73 -4.53
CA VAL A 209 18.85 -0.95 -5.64
C VAL A 209 17.91 -0.95 -6.84
N PHE A 210 17.35 -2.13 -7.17
CA PHE A 210 16.40 -2.26 -8.26
C PHE A 210 15.12 -1.45 -7.99
N CYS A 211 14.54 -1.58 -6.79
CA CYS A 211 13.31 -0.88 -6.44
C CYS A 211 13.49 0.64 -6.38
N GLU A 212 14.60 1.13 -5.84
CA GLU A 212 14.90 2.57 -5.84
C GLU A 212 14.94 3.13 -7.26
N LYS A 213 15.69 2.46 -8.14
CA LYS A 213 15.87 2.91 -9.52
C LYS A 213 14.59 2.82 -10.36
N GLU A 214 13.89 1.69 -10.26
CA GLU A 214 12.85 1.32 -11.21
C GLU A 214 11.42 1.62 -10.72
N ILE A 215 11.23 1.84 -9.40
CA ILE A 215 9.92 2.00 -8.78
C ILE A 215 9.83 3.29 -7.95
N PHE A 216 10.65 3.40 -6.89
CA PHE A 216 10.49 4.48 -5.91
C PHE A 216 10.90 5.83 -6.46
N GLY A 217 12.06 5.92 -7.14
CA GLY A 217 12.54 7.13 -7.79
C GLY A 217 11.55 7.67 -8.84
N PRO A 218 11.15 6.88 -9.86
CA PRO A 218 10.14 7.30 -10.84
C PRO A 218 8.82 7.76 -10.22
N LEU A 219 8.36 7.09 -9.17
CA LEU A 219 7.14 7.47 -8.44
C LEU A 219 7.35 8.59 -7.42
N LYS A 220 8.57 9.13 -7.28
CA LYS A 220 8.93 10.17 -6.29
C LYS A 220 8.53 9.79 -4.87
N MET A 221 8.78 8.55 -4.49
CA MET A 221 8.56 8.00 -3.15
C MET A 221 9.81 8.18 -2.30
N HIS A 222 10.17 9.42 -2.01
CA HIS A 222 11.47 9.80 -1.46
C HIS A 222 11.76 9.28 -0.04
N ASP A 223 10.75 8.90 0.71
CA ASP A 223 10.86 8.36 2.07
C ASP A 223 10.59 6.84 2.13
N THR A 224 10.57 6.20 0.95
CA THR A 224 10.40 4.75 0.83
C THR A 224 11.70 4.11 0.40
N GLY A 225 12.14 3.09 1.15
CA GLY A 225 13.37 2.37 0.84
C GLY A 225 13.75 1.41 1.96
N TYR A 226 14.86 0.72 1.76
CA TYR A 226 15.46 -0.17 2.76
C TYR A 226 16.54 0.59 3.54
N ASN A 227 16.73 0.21 4.81
CA ASN A 227 17.79 0.79 5.66
C ASN A 227 17.78 2.33 5.60
N PRO A 228 16.80 3.01 6.23
CA PRO A 228 16.69 4.46 6.19
C PRO A 228 18.03 5.14 6.53
N PRO A 229 18.47 6.14 5.74
CA PRO A 229 19.72 6.82 5.99
C PRO A 229 19.67 7.64 7.29
N THR A 230 20.84 7.94 7.86
CA THR A 230 20.99 8.53 9.20
C THR A 230 20.17 9.80 9.39
N GLU A 231 20.10 10.65 8.39
CA GLU A 231 19.36 11.92 8.42
C GLU A 231 17.83 11.73 8.52
N LYS A 232 17.33 10.54 8.19
CA LYS A 232 15.90 10.21 8.29
C LYS A 232 15.53 9.50 9.59
N ILE A 233 16.49 8.98 10.36
CA ILE A 233 16.24 8.18 11.56
C ILE A 233 15.35 8.90 12.57
N GLY A 234 15.50 10.22 12.72
CA GLY A 234 14.68 11.03 13.62
C GLY A 234 13.18 11.02 13.29
N ARG A 235 12.81 10.67 12.04
CA ARG A 235 11.42 10.54 11.59
C ARG A 235 10.90 9.10 11.63
N VAL A 236 11.78 8.12 11.90
CA VAL A 236 11.39 6.71 11.91
C VAL A 236 10.70 6.36 13.22
N ALA A 237 9.49 5.83 13.15
CA ALA A 237 8.80 5.25 14.29
C ALA A 237 9.53 3.97 14.73
N PRO A 238 9.98 3.87 15.99
CA PRO A 238 10.64 2.67 16.49
C PRO A 238 9.67 1.49 16.57
N THR A 239 10.23 0.28 16.50
CA THR A 239 9.51 -0.97 16.73
C THR A 239 9.79 -1.51 18.14
N THR A 240 10.17 -2.78 18.28
CA THR A 240 10.38 -3.40 19.59
C THR A 240 11.66 -2.94 20.28
N VAL A 241 11.70 -3.16 21.61
CA VAL A 241 12.93 -3.18 22.38
C VAL A 241 13.43 -4.62 22.39
N THR A 242 14.61 -4.85 21.84
CA THR A 242 15.25 -6.16 21.76
C THR A 242 16.63 -6.06 22.43
N GLU A 243 16.92 -6.92 23.42
CA GLU A 243 18.19 -6.91 24.15
C GLU A 243 18.55 -5.52 24.73
N GLY A 244 17.55 -4.81 25.26
CA GLY A 244 17.72 -3.46 25.82
C GLY A 244 17.90 -2.34 24.81
N LYS A 245 17.90 -2.64 23.51
CA LYS A 245 18.01 -1.66 22.41
C LYS A 245 16.68 -1.48 21.69
N VAL A 246 16.34 -0.24 21.41
CA VAL A 246 15.16 0.09 20.60
C VAL A 246 15.50 -0.05 19.12
N LEU A 247 14.71 -0.83 18.38
CA LEU A 247 14.85 -0.94 16.93
C LEU A 247 14.22 0.29 16.27
N GLN A 248 15.05 1.25 15.87
CA GLN A 248 14.65 2.45 15.14
C GLN A 248 15.49 2.58 13.86
N GLY A 249 14.85 2.55 12.70
CA GLY A 249 15.53 2.46 11.40
C GLY A 249 16.19 1.10 11.13
N ILE A 250 16.00 0.15 12.02
CA ILE A 250 16.42 -1.24 11.89
C ILE A 250 15.17 -2.09 11.72
N VAL A 251 15.14 -2.93 10.69
CA VAL A 251 13.97 -3.76 10.37
C VAL A 251 13.57 -4.65 11.54
N HIS A 252 12.26 -4.71 11.79
CA HIS A 252 11.68 -5.50 12.88
C HIS A 252 11.85 -7.01 12.66
N ASP A 253 11.68 -7.48 11.43
CA ASP A 253 11.79 -8.91 11.11
C ASP A 253 13.22 -9.43 11.35
N PRO A 254 13.40 -10.47 12.19
CA PRO A 254 14.73 -10.95 12.54
C PRO A 254 15.47 -11.62 11.37
N ARG A 255 14.74 -12.19 10.39
CA ARG A 255 15.36 -12.80 9.20
C ARG A 255 15.83 -11.75 8.23
N ALA A 256 15.03 -10.70 8.04
CA ALA A 256 15.45 -9.54 7.25
C ALA A 256 16.66 -8.82 7.88
N ARG A 257 16.74 -8.75 9.23
CA ARG A 257 17.96 -8.25 9.90
C ARG A 257 19.20 -9.06 9.55
N LYS A 258 19.09 -10.40 9.55
CA LYS A 258 20.20 -11.29 9.18
C LYS A 258 20.63 -11.16 7.72
N THR A 259 19.76 -10.70 6.84
CA THR A 259 20.09 -10.35 5.45
C THR A 259 20.45 -8.87 5.29
N LYS A 260 20.97 -8.22 6.36
CA LYS A 260 21.39 -6.82 6.39
C LYS A 260 20.27 -5.83 6.04
N GLY A 261 19.04 -6.13 6.46
CA GLY A 261 17.88 -5.26 6.31
C GLY A 261 17.19 -5.32 4.94
N VAL A 262 17.68 -6.11 3.99
CA VAL A 262 17.09 -6.23 2.64
C VAL A 262 16.65 -7.67 2.41
N ALA A 263 15.33 -7.86 2.28
CA ALA A 263 14.73 -9.15 1.98
C ALA A 263 13.42 -8.96 1.21
N GLY A 264 13.05 -9.94 0.41
CA GLY A 264 11.83 -9.84 -0.42
C GLY A 264 10.53 -9.85 0.39
N HIS A 265 10.55 -10.35 1.62
CA HIS A 265 9.34 -10.49 2.46
C HIS A 265 9.15 -9.33 3.45
N ALA A 266 10.22 -8.59 3.82
CA ALA A 266 10.24 -7.53 4.81
C ALA A 266 11.49 -6.62 4.62
N GLY A 267 11.57 -5.50 5.35
CA GLY A 267 12.73 -4.60 5.36
C GLY A 267 12.45 -3.23 4.73
N LEU A 268 11.32 -3.06 4.04
CA LEU A 268 10.94 -1.77 3.51
C LEU A 268 10.48 -0.82 4.63
N PHE A 269 10.92 0.42 4.56
CA PHE A 269 10.41 1.55 5.34
C PHE A 269 9.67 2.51 4.42
N THR A 270 8.62 3.16 4.91
CA THR A 270 7.79 4.02 4.06
C THR A 270 6.96 5.02 4.88
N THR A 271 6.38 5.99 4.20
CA THR A 271 5.40 6.94 4.75
C THR A 271 4.02 6.76 4.10
N ALA A 272 2.98 7.30 4.75
CA ALA A 272 1.64 7.28 4.16
C ALA A 272 1.53 8.10 2.86
N PRO A 273 2.15 9.30 2.73
CA PRO A 273 2.21 10.03 1.46
C PRO A 273 2.82 9.23 0.32
N ASP A 274 3.92 8.52 0.54
CA ASP A 274 4.59 7.71 -0.50
C ASP A 274 3.72 6.52 -0.92
N LEU A 275 3.14 5.80 0.05
CA LEU A 275 2.21 4.72 -0.26
C LEU A 275 0.97 5.21 -1.01
N ALA A 276 0.49 6.43 -0.74
CA ALA A 276 -0.62 7.02 -1.47
C ALA A 276 -0.24 7.29 -2.95
N ARG A 277 1.01 7.68 -3.23
CA ARG A 277 1.50 7.79 -4.62
C ARG A 277 1.49 6.43 -5.31
N TYR A 278 2.03 5.41 -4.65
CA TYR A 278 2.03 4.03 -5.17
C TYR A 278 0.61 3.52 -5.44
N ALA A 279 -0.31 3.70 -4.48
CA ALA A 279 -1.70 3.26 -4.62
C ALA A 279 -2.45 4.02 -5.73
N ARG A 280 -2.20 5.33 -5.91
CA ARG A 280 -2.75 6.10 -7.04
C ARG A 280 -2.25 5.57 -8.39
N MET A 281 -0.95 5.25 -8.50
CA MET A 281 -0.40 4.62 -9.70
C MET A 281 -1.16 3.33 -10.04
N LEU A 282 -1.47 2.49 -9.04
CA LEU A 282 -2.26 1.27 -9.25
C LEU A 282 -3.69 1.58 -9.69
N LEU A 283 -4.39 2.53 -9.05
CA LEU A 283 -5.74 2.97 -9.44
C LEU A 283 -5.77 3.55 -10.85
N GLN A 284 -4.72 4.28 -11.24
CA GLN A 284 -4.57 4.86 -12.58
C GLN A 284 -3.98 3.86 -13.60
N LYS A 285 -4.10 2.56 -13.29
CA LYS A 285 -3.70 1.48 -14.21
C LYS A 285 -2.26 1.56 -14.69
N GLY A 286 -1.35 1.88 -13.77
CA GLY A 286 0.09 1.80 -13.96
C GLY A 286 0.78 3.11 -14.33
N GLU A 287 0.08 4.24 -14.26
CA GLU A 287 0.62 5.57 -14.55
C GLU A 287 0.42 6.53 -13.38
N LEU A 288 1.37 7.43 -13.15
CA LEU A 288 1.23 8.55 -12.22
C LEU A 288 2.11 9.72 -12.69
N ASP A 289 1.56 10.93 -12.65
CA ASP A 289 2.26 12.18 -13.01
C ASP A 289 2.96 12.11 -14.41
N GLY A 290 2.33 11.43 -15.38
CA GLY A 290 2.87 11.22 -16.72
C GLY A 290 3.94 10.12 -16.82
N ILE A 291 4.27 9.46 -15.72
CA ILE A 291 5.21 8.31 -15.71
C ILE A 291 4.41 7.01 -15.75
N ARG A 292 4.57 6.25 -16.83
CA ARG A 292 3.99 4.91 -16.96
C ARG A 292 4.98 3.86 -16.49
N LEU A 293 4.72 3.29 -15.32
CA LEU A 293 5.51 2.21 -14.75
C LEU A 293 5.04 0.84 -15.26
N PHE A 294 3.73 0.65 -15.32
CA PHE A 294 3.11 -0.60 -15.75
C PHE A 294 2.09 -0.38 -16.88
N SER A 295 1.89 -1.41 -17.71
CA SER A 295 0.73 -1.48 -18.57
C SER A 295 -0.54 -1.76 -17.75
N SER A 296 -1.70 -1.35 -18.27
CA SER A 296 -2.98 -1.69 -17.65
C SER A 296 -3.19 -3.20 -17.54
N ALA A 297 -2.68 -3.98 -18.50
CA ALA A 297 -2.74 -5.43 -18.48
C ALA A 297 -1.95 -6.01 -17.30
N THR A 298 -0.73 -5.50 -17.05
CA THR A 298 0.10 -5.92 -15.91
C THR A 298 -0.57 -5.59 -14.57
N ILE A 299 -1.17 -4.39 -14.43
CA ILE A 299 -1.92 -4.04 -13.21
C ILE A 299 -3.11 -4.97 -13.00
N ASN A 300 -3.90 -5.22 -14.05
CA ASN A 300 -5.04 -6.13 -13.95
C ASN A 300 -4.59 -7.55 -13.58
N LEU A 301 -3.50 -8.04 -14.18
CA LEU A 301 -2.93 -9.35 -13.83
C LEU A 301 -2.51 -9.42 -12.36
N MET A 302 -1.84 -8.38 -11.84
CA MET A 302 -1.41 -8.33 -10.43
C MET A 302 -2.58 -8.33 -9.44
N THR A 303 -3.67 -7.62 -9.77
CA THR A 303 -4.72 -7.27 -8.82
C THR A 303 -6.01 -8.08 -8.97
N SER A 304 -6.10 -8.95 -9.98
CA SER A 304 -7.20 -9.93 -10.14
C SER A 304 -6.88 -11.25 -9.44
N VAL A 305 -7.91 -12.07 -9.20
CA VAL A 305 -7.73 -13.39 -8.56
C VAL A 305 -6.85 -14.28 -9.43
N GLN A 306 -5.78 -14.79 -8.84
CA GLN A 306 -4.78 -15.66 -9.48
C GLN A 306 -4.66 -17.02 -8.80
N THR A 307 -5.23 -17.20 -7.61
CA THR A 307 -5.30 -18.49 -6.93
C THR A 307 -6.26 -19.44 -7.68
N PRO A 308 -6.01 -20.76 -7.66
CA PRO A 308 -6.91 -21.75 -8.23
C PRO A 308 -8.34 -21.62 -7.70
N PRO A 309 -9.39 -21.82 -8.54
CA PRO A 309 -10.79 -21.76 -8.11
C PRO A 309 -11.17 -22.76 -7.01
N SER A 310 -10.39 -23.83 -6.86
CA SER A 310 -10.56 -24.84 -5.81
C SER A 310 -10.20 -24.34 -4.42
N LEU A 311 -9.51 -23.20 -4.32
CA LEU A 311 -9.12 -22.62 -3.04
C LEU A 311 -10.11 -21.52 -2.60
N THR A 312 -10.44 -21.54 -1.30
CA THR A 312 -11.25 -20.46 -0.70
C THR A 312 -10.48 -19.14 -0.56
N ALA A 313 -9.16 -19.19 -0.52
CA ALA A 313 -8.31 -18.01 -0.48
C ALA A 313 -8.21 -17.34 -1.86
N ARG A 314 -8.74 -16.13 -2.00
CA ARG A 314 -8.63 -15.33 -3.22
C ARG A 314 -7.47 -14.35 -3.11
N ARG A 315 -6.45 -14.57 -3.93
CA ARG A 315 -5.27 -13.71 -3.98
C ARG A 315 -4.95 -13.29 -5.41
N GLY A 316 -4.47 -12.05 -5.54
CA GLY A 316 -3.73 -11.61 -6.71
C GLY A 316 -2.26 -12.01 -6.61
N LEU A 317 -1.42 -11.50 -7.50
CA LEU A 317 0.03 -11.69 -7.41
C LEU A 317 0.57 -10.79 -6.28
N GLY A 318 0.93 -11.39 -5.17
CA GLY A 318 1.30 -10.72 -3.92
C GLY A 318 0.12 -10.15 -3.12
N TRP A 319 -0.93 -9.70 -3.77
CA TRP A 319 -2.05 -8.99 -3.15
C TRP A 319 -3.05 -9.92 -2.47
N ASP A 320 -3.58 -9.46 -1.36
CA ASP A 320 -4.73 -10.07 -0.68
C ASP A 320 -6.03 -9.48 -1.24
N ILE A 321 -6.99 -10.35 -1.57
CA ILE A 321 -8.31 -9.97 -2.07
C ILE A 321 -9.38 -10.44 -1.09
N ASP A 322 -9.38 -11.74 -0.75
CA ASP A 322 -10.34 -12.33 0.17
C ASP A 322 -9.74 -13.54 0.89
N THR A 323 -9.18 -13.30 2.05
CA THR A 323 -8.59 -14.33 2.95
C THR A 323 -8.81 -13.95 4.40
N GLY A 324 -8.35 -14.77 5.33
CA GLY A 324 -8.32 -14.43 6.75
C GLY A 324 -7.46 -13.19 7.10
N TYR A 325 -6.64 -12.71 6.18
CA TYR A 325 -5.80 -11.52 6.34
C TYR A 325 -6.44 -10.22 5.83
N SER A 326 -7.59 -10.28 5.15
CA SER A 326 -8.28 -9.13 4.51
C SER A 326 -8.95 -8.17 5.51
N SER A 327 -8.50 -8.17 6.78
CA SER A 327 -9.08 -7.28 7.80
C SER A 327 -9.11 -5.79 7.43
N PRO A 328 -8.13 -5.22 6.68
CA PRO A 328 -8.17 -3.81 6.28
C PRO A 328 -9.30 -3.46 5.30
N ARG A 329 -9.87 -4.44 4.59
CA ARG A 329 -11.05 -4.24 3.73
C ARG A 329 -12.26 -3.74 4.53
N GLY A 330 -12.35 -4.12 5.81
CA GLY A 330 -13.57 -3.89 6.58
C GLY A 330 -14.71 -4.76 6.08
N SER A 331 -15.95 -4.30 6.29
CA SER A 331 -17.16 -4.99 5.84
C SER A 331 -17.85 -4.33 4.64
N MET A 332 -17.37 -3.15 4.21
CA MET A 332 -18.05 -2.35 3.18
C MET A 332 -17.33 -2.36 1.83
N PHE A 333 -15.99 -2.37 1.81
CA PHE A 333 -15.29 -2.42 0.52
C PHE A 333 -15.62 -3.73 -0.21
N PRO A 334 -15.95 -3.64 -1.52
CA PRO A 334 -16.44 -4.78 -2.29
C PRO A 334 -15.38 -5.86 -2.47
N LEU A 335 -15.80 -7.08 -2.67
CA LEU A 335 -14.93 -8.17 -3.09
C LEU A 335 -14.37 -7.89 -4.49
N GLY A 336 -13.06 -8.01 -4.64
CA GLY A 336 -12.33 -7.57 -5.82
C GLY A 336 -11.53 -6.30 -5.56
N SER A 337 -11.80 -5.56 -4.46
CA SER A 337 -10.82 -4.66 -3.86
C SER A 337 -9.67 -5.47 -3.26
N TYR A 338 -8.49 -4.88 -3.13
CA TYR A 338 -7.28 -5.60 -2.76
C TYR A 338 -6.38 -4.78 -1.84
N GLY A 339 -5.53 -5.45 -1.11
CA GLY A 339 -4.62 -4.78 -0.20
C GLY A 339 -3.61 -5.72 0.42
N HIS A 340 -2.96 -5.26 1.46
CA HIS A 340 -2.09 -6.07 2.30
C HIS A 340 -1.92 -5.44 3.69
N SER A 341 -1.45 -6.24 4.65
CA SER A 341 -1.13 -5.77 5.99
C SER A 341 0.28 -6.18 6.41
N GLY A 342 0.89 -5.40 7.32
CA GLY A 342 2.19 -5.68 7.90
C GLY A 342 2.09 -6.07 9.38
N PHE A 343 3.02 -6.91 9.84
CA PHE A 343 3.06 -7.38 11.21
C PHE A 343 3.24 -6.23 12.22
N THR A 344 4.03 -5.24 11.86
CA THR A 344 4.32 -4.04 12.66
C THR A 344 3.11 -3.17 12.95
N GLY A 345 2.02 -3.33 12.20
CA GLY A 345 0.78 -2.56 12.38
C GLY A 345 0.28 -1.89 11.10
N THR A 346 1.10 -1.83 10.08
CA THR A 346 0.83 -1.18 8.79
C THR A 346 -0.23 -1.90 7.97
N SER A 347 -0.98 -1.15 7.16
CA SER A 347 -1.94 -1.69 6.20
C SER A 347 -2.23 -0.71 5.08
N MET A 348 -2.55 -1.26 3.90
CA MET A 348 -3.02 -0.54 2.73
C MET A 348 -4.14 -1.35 2.08
N TRP A 349 -5.25 -0.68 1.72
CA TRP A 349 -6.34 -1.27 0.98
C TRP A 349 -6.76 -0.35 -0.16
N ILE A 350 -7.01 -0.90 -1.33
CA ILE A 350 -7.28 -0.19 -2.59
C ILE A 350 -8.56 -0.74 -3.18
N ASP A 351 -9.50 0.14 -3.45
CA ASP A 351 -10.76 -0.21 -4.10
C ASP A 351 -10.86 0.43 -5.49
N PRO A 352 -10.70 -0.38 -6.55
CA PRO A 352 -10.78 0.13 -7.92
C PRO A 352 -12.21 0.52 -8.34
N PHE A 353 -13.23 0.04 -7.65
CA PHE A 353 -14.63 0.32 -8.00
C PHE A 353 -15.02 1.74 -7.60
N SER A 354 -14.75 2.12 -6.37
CA SER A 354 -15.00 3.48 -5.86
C SER A 354 -13.85 4.45 -6.17
N GLN A 355 -12.74 4.00 -6.75
CA GLN A 355 -11.53 4.79 -6.93
C GLN A 355 -11.02 5.35 -5.60
N SER A 356 -10.90 4.47 -4.61
CA SER A 356 -10.53 4.84 -3.24
C SER A 356 -9.37 4.02 -2.72
N LEU A 357 -8.64 4.61 -1.77
CA LEU A 357 -7.59 3.92 -1.04
C LEU A 357 -7.63 4.30 0.45
N VAL A 358 -7.22 3.35 1.29
CA VAL A 358 -7.06 3.55 2.73
C VAL A 358 -5.70 3.02 3.15
N ILE A 359 -4.89 3.88 3.77
CA ILE A 359 -3.60 3.52 4.34
C ILE A 359 -3.66 3.83 5.82
N PHE A 360 -3.27 2.86 6.65
CA PHE A 360 -3.08 3.07 8.07
C PHE A 360 -1.73 2.53 8.49
N LEU A 361 -0.82 3.43 8.86
CA LEU A 361 0.52 3.09 9.32
C LEU A 361 0.61 3.31 10.82
N CYS A 362 0.99 2.27 11.55
CA CYS A 362 1.30 2.36 12.97
C CYS A 362 2.39 1.35 13.35
N ASN A 363 3.00 1.54 14.50
CA ASN A 363 4.00 0.64 15.06
C ASN A 363 3.44 -0.09 16.29
N ARG A 364 2.39 -0.92 16.08
CA ARG A 364 1.73 -1.67 17.16
C ARG A 364 2.69 -2.51 18.02
N VAL A 365 3.83 -2.86 17.47
CA VAL A 365 4.87 -3.66 18.13
C VAL A 365 5.75 -2.82 19.05
N HIS A 366 5.54 -1.50 19.15
CA HIS A 366 6.31 -0.62 20.01
C HIS A 366 5.62 -0.40 21.36
N PRO A 367 6.32 -0.54 22.47
CA PRO A 367 7.70 -1.02 22.62
C PRO A 367 7.82 -2.54 22.67
N THR A 368 6.72 -3.27 22.55
CA THR A 368 6.66 -4.74 22.62
C THR A 368 5.61 -5.33 21.70
N GLU A 369 5.88 -6.53 21.17
CA GLU A 369 4.94 -7.29 20.37
C GLU A 369 3.75 -7.87 21.17
N LYS A 370 3.88 -7.93 22.50
CA LYS A 370 2.93 -8.60 23.42
C LYS A 370 1.61 -7.85 23.60
N GLY A 371 1.37 -6.78 22.83
CA GLY A 371 0.11 -6.02 22.88
C GLY A 371 -1.08 -6.77 22.29
N PRO A 372 -2.31 -6.29 22.54
CA PRO A 372 -3.52 -6.84 21.94
C PRO A 372 -3.51 -6.74 20.41
N SER A 373 -4.28 -7.61 19.74
CA SER A 373 -4.36 -7.64 18.27
C SER A 373 -4.85 -6.32 17.68
N ILE A 374 -4.19 -5.88 16.61
CA ILE A 374 -4.59 -4.70 15.81
C ILE A 374 -5.70 -5.02 14.80
N ILE A 375 -5.99 -6.30 14.55
CA ILE A 375 -6.95 -6.75 13.52
C ILE A 375 -8.33 -6.12 13.68
N PRO A 376 -8.95 -6.07 14.88
CA PRO A 376 -10.26 -5.42 15.03
C PRO A 376 -10.24 -3.94 14.65
N LEU A 377 -9.18 -3.22 15.01
CA LEU A 377 -9.04 -1.80 14.65
C LEU A 377 -8.90 -1.59 13.14
N ARG A 378 -8.09 -2.41 12.46
CA ARG A 378 -7.96 -2.35 10.99
C ARG A 378 -9.31 -2.56 10.31
N ARG A 379 -10.09 -3.56 10.76
CA ARG A 379 -11.44 -3.82 10.23
C ARG A 379 -12.37 -2.63 10.43
N THR A 380 -12.37 -2.05 11.63
CA THR A 380 -13.17 -0.86 11.93
C THR A 380 -12.77 0.32 11.06
N ILE A 381 -11.48 0.58 10.90
CA ILE A 381 -10.96 1.67 10.04
C ILE A 381 -11.42 1.45 8.59
N GLY A 382 -11.24 0.26 8.02
CA GLY A 382 -11.67 -0.04 6.64
C GLY A 382 -13.17 0.16 6.44
N THR A 383 -14.00 -0.33 7.36
CA THR A 383 -15.45 -0.14 7.31
C THR A 383 -15.83 1.34 7.34
N LEU A 384 -15.35 2.07 8.35
CA LEU A 384 -15.67 3.49 8.53
C LEU A 384 -15.11 4.38 7.40
N ALA A 385 -13.97 4.00 6.83
CA ALA A 385 -13.39 4.71 5.68
C ALA A 385 -14.32 4.58 4.45
N ALA A 386 -14.79 3.38 4.12
CA ALA A 386 -15.76 3.18 3.06
C ALA A 386 -17.07 3.95 3.36
N GLU A 387 -17.63 3.81 4.56
CA GLU A 387 -18.83 4.55 4.97
C GLU A 387 -18.66 6.08 4.98
N SER A 388 -17.41 6.58 5.05
CA SER A 388 -17.14 8.01 4.97
C SER A 388 -17.24 8.55 3.54
N ILE A 389 -17.12 7.72 2.53
CA ILE A 389 -17.16 8.10 1.11
C ILE A 389 -18.60 8.38 0.71
N ARG A 390 -18.85 9.56 0.17
CA ARG A 390 -20.16 9.97 -0.33
C ARG A 390 -20.27 9.78 -1.83
N GLY A 391 -21.48 9.46 -2.31
CA GLY A 391 -21.75 9.36 -3.74
C GLY A 391 -21.29 8.07 -4.40
N PHE A 392 -20.99 7.04 -3.60
CA PHE A 392 -20.75 5.67 -4.07
C PHE A 392 -21.61 4.69 -3.28
N ASP A 393 -22.32 3.80 -4.00
CA ASP A 393 -23.13 2.73 -3.41
C ASP A 393 -22.26 1.48 -3.26
N PHE A 394 -21.88 1.16 -2.01
CA PHE A 394 -21.09 -0.01 -1.68
C PHE A 394 -21.91 -1.31 -1.58
N GLU A 395 -23.25 -1.23 -1.59
CA GLU A 395 -24.11 -2.42 -1.49
C GLU A 395 -24.33 -3.06 -2.86
N ASN A 396 -24.38 -2.23 -3.93
CA ASN A 396 -24.65 -2.67 -5.31
C ASN A 396 -23.48 -2.29 -6.23
N VAL A 397 -22.39 -3.03 -6.16
CA VAL A 397 -21.17 -2.73 -6.93
C VAL A 397 -21.07 -3.61 -8.16
N PRO A 398 -21.32 -3.08 -9.37
CA PRO A 398 -21.17 -3.85 -10.61
C PRO A 398 -19.72 -4.36 -10.78
N GLY A 399 -19.57 -5.64 -11.07
CA GLY A 399 -18.27 -6.26 -11.26
C GLY A 399 -17.55 -6.68 -9.97
N ALA A 400 -18.12 -6.44 -8.80
CA ALA A 400 -17.63 -7.04 -7.57
C ALA A 400 -17.72 -8.57 -7.63
N LEU A 401 -16.73 -9.24 -7.04
CA LEU A 401 -16.75 -10.70 -6.96
C LEU A 401 -17.88 -11.15 -6.02
N PRO A 402 -18.55 -12.26 -6.33
CA PRO A 402 -19.54 -12.81 -5.42
C PRO A 402 -18.88 -13.34 -4.14
N PRO A 403 -19.58 -13.35 -2.99
CA PRO A 403 -19.13 -14.10 -1.83
C PRO A 403 -18.84 -15.56 -2.20
N MET A 404 -17.88 -16.18 -1.53
CA MET A 404 -17.69 -17.62 -1.67
C MET A 404 -18.99 -18.29 -1.18
N ARG A 405 -19.50 -19.26 -1.95
CA ARG A 405 -20.57 -20.13 -1.47
C ARG A 405 -19.96 -21.08 -0.43
N ASP A 406 -20.58 -21.14 0.72
CA ASP A 406 -20.25 -22.10 1.78
C ASP A 406 -20.36 -23.56 1.28
#